data_d592f7e28c30abf09375c062ad5eb5ce
#
_entry.id   d592f7e28c30abf09375c062ad5eb5ce
#
_cell.length_a   1.000
_cell.length_b   1.000
_cell.length_c   1.000
_cell.angle_alpha   90.00
_cell.angle_beta   90.00
_cell.angle_gamma   90.00
#
_symmetry.space_group_name_H-M   'P 1'
#
loop_
_entity.id
_entity.type
_entity.pdbx_description
1 polymer ?
#
loop_
_entity_poly.entity_id
_entity_poly.type
_entity_poly.pdbx_seq_one_letter_code
_entity_poly.pdbx_strand_id
1 'polypeptide(L)'
;MNIHRTSLVVGICALLLAGCTQTPQVAGKPGQTPTVNVAASGAAFPQIKDRRPAPKSSLSVDEAETNAANGGSKRELGLVYYSMGGFAAAQKALDAAVVQKDSDGLAWLYLGYAAMGNGDVDRAVEALTRAGDASDLTPVQRAAALAELGTVHYQGLNEDAPAKDAFTKAIELNPKEGTAALALGTMLAEKKDSAGAKRCFTLAASGLKKGADRASVYACIGRLEEETGNKAAARAQYALAIKDDPDNAWAKTRLSQLK
;
A
#
# COMPACT_ATOMS: atom_id res chain seq x y z
N MET A 1 -9.82 30.99 19.78
CA MET A 1 -10.39 29.65 20.00
C MET A 1 -9.65 28.71 19.06
N ASN A 2 -8.52 28.17 19.54
CA ASN A 2 -7.62 27.31 18.77
C ASN A 2 -8.08 25.86 18.92
N ILE A 3 -8.46 25.24 17.82
CA ILE A 3 -8.69 23.79 17.77
C ILE A 3 -7.49 23.20 17.02
N HIS A 4 -6.66 22.51 17.78
CA HIS A 4 -5.55 21.72 17.29
C HIS A 4 -6.06 20.63 16.33
N ARG A 5 -5.67 20.71 15.06
CA ARG A 5 -5.73 19.62 14.10
C ARG A 5 -4.37 18.93 14.09
N THR A 6 -4.17 18.00 14.99
CA THR A 6 -3.00 17.11 15.00
C THR A 6 -3.47 15.67 14.88
N SER A 7 -2.87 14.94 13.95
CA SER A 7 -2.81 13.48 13.86
C SER A 7 -4.11 12.74 13.55
N LEU A 8 -4.47 12.66 12.27
CA LEU A 8 -5.58 11.82 11.82
C LEU A 8 -5.21 10.86 10.68
N VAL A 9 -4.01 10.35 10.61
CA VAL A 9 -3.62 9.34 9.60
C VAL A 9 -3.37 7.95 10.20
N VAL A 10 -3.49 7.80 11.51
CA VAL A 10 -3.21 6.52 12.22
C VAL A 10 -4.46 5.86 12.86
N GLY A 11 -5.67 6.45 12.71
CA GLY A 11 -6.79 6.11 13.59
C GLY A 11 -8.10 5.59 13.00
N ILE A 12 -8.25 5.33 11.72
CA ILE A 12 -9.58 5.01 11.16
C ILE A 12 -9.70 3.57 10.63
N CYS A 13 -9.15 2.59 11.32
CA CYS A 13 -9.56 1.20 11.17
C CYS A 13 -10.14 0.56 12.44
N ALA A 14 -10.55 1.38 13.44
CA ALA A 14 -10.93 0.84 14.76
C ALA A 14 -12.35 1.16 15.24
N LEU A 15 -13.29 1.55 14.40
CA LEU A 15 -14.60 2.02 14.87
C LEU A 15 -15.82 1.38 14.22
N LEU A 16 -15.83 0.08 14.00
CA LEU A 16 -17.09 -0.67 13.76
C LEU A 16 -17.05 -2.12 14.25
N LEU A 17 -16.53 -2.40 15.46
CA LEU A 17 -16.86 -3.61 16.20
C LEU A 17 -16.77 -3.29 17.70
N ALA A 18 -17.90 -3.10 18.34
CA ALA A 18 -18.02 -3.02 19.79
C ALA A 18 -17.50 -4.31 20.44
N GLY A 19 -16.48 -4.20 21.27
CA GLY A 19 -16.07 -5.24 22.19
C GLY A 19 -14.63 -5.71 22.07
N CYS A 20 -13.65 -4.83 22.33
CA CYS A 20 -12.40 -5.21 22.98
C CYS A 20 -11.53 -3.96 23.15
N THR A 21 -11.40 -3.51 24.38
CA THR A 21 -10.52 -2.42 24.80
C THR A 21 -9.09 -2.93 24.89
N GLN A 22 -8.25 -2.66 23.91
CA GLN A 22 -6.80 -2.56 24.07
C GLN A 22 -6.24 -1.60 23.03
N THR A 23 -5.66 -0.50 23.51
CA THR A 23 -4.95 0.48 22.68
C THR A 23 -3.63 -0.11 22.19
N PRO A 24 -3.32 -0.09 20.88
CA PRO A 24 -1.99 -0.49 20.41
C PRO A 24 -0.97 0.58 20.76
N GLN A 25 0.07 0.21 21.48
CA GLN A 25 1.28 1.03 21.65
C GLN A 25 2.07 1.04 20.36
N VAL A 26 2.24 2.22 19.77
CA VAL A 26 3.13 2.44 18.64
C VAL A 26 4.52 2.77 19.16
N ALA A 27 5.42 1.81 19.12
CA ALA A 27 6.85 2.02 19.29
C ALA A 27 7.57 1.68 17.99
N GLY A 28 7.72 2.67 17.11
CA GLY A 28 8.50 2.55 15.88
C GLY A 28 9.88 3.21 16.04
N LYS A 29 10.95 2.52 15.67
CA LYS A 29 12.28 3.12 15.50
C LYS A 29 12.28 4.05 14.28
N PRO A 30 13.09 5.13 14.28
CA PRO A 30 13.24 6.00 13.11
C PRO A 30 13.70 5.19 11.89
N GLY A 31 13.02 5.36 10.76
CA GLY A 31 13.36 4.67 9.50
C GLY A 31 12.50 3.45 9.15
N GLN A 32 11.51 3.07 9.96
CA GLN A 32 10.52 2.06 9.59
C GLN A 32 9.15 2.71 9.37
N THR A 33 8.60 2.53 8.17
CA THR A 33 7.19 2.81 7.92
C THR A 33 6.34 2.01 8.91
N PRO A 34 5.27 2.59 9.50
CA PRO A 34 4.45 1.89 10.45
C PRO A 34 3.79 0.68 9.77
N THR A 35 4.27 -0.51 10.08
CA THR A 35 3.57 -1.74 9.73
C THR A 35 2.37 -1.87 10.67
N VAL A 36 1.19 -1.64 10.16
CA VAL A 36 -0.04 -1.96 10.90
C VAL A 36 -0.11 -3.48 11.02
N ASN A 37 0.16 -3.99 12.21
CA ASN A 37 0.08 -5.41 12.49
C ASN A 37 -1.39 -5.80 12.68
N VAL A 38 -2.05 -6.23 11.60
CA VAL A 38 -3.48 -6.59 11.56
C VAL A 38 -3.72 -8.04 12.03
N ALA A 39 -2.73 -8.68 12.63
CA ALA A 39 -2.80 -10.10 13.02
C ALA A 39 -3.71 -10.42 14.22
N ALA A 40 -4.29 -9.41 14.88
CA ALA A 40 -5.00 -9.61 16.15
C ALA A 40 -6.54 -9.60 16.07
N SER A 41 -7.15 -9.19 14.95
CA SER A 41 -8.59 -9.26 14.78
C SER A 41 -8.94 -10.19 13.62
N GLY A 42 -9.56 -11.32 13.89
CA GLY A 42 -9.94 -12.35 12.90
C GLY A 42 -10.89 -11.91 11.78
N ALA A 43 -10.93 -10.64 11.46
CA ALA A 43 -11.78 -10.03 10.45
C ALA A 43 -11.03 -9.16 9.43
N ALA A 44 -9.75 -8.84 9.62
CA ALA A 44 -9.04 -7.97 8.71
C ALA A 44 -8.39 -8.74 7.55
N PHE A 45 -8.44 -8.16 6.36
CA PHE A 45 -7.71 -8.67 5.20
C PHE A 45 -6.21 -8.39 5.34
N PRO A 46 -5.33 -9.26 4.82
CA PRO A 46 -3.89 -9.09 4.96
C PRO A 46 -3.43 -7.82 4.25
N GLN A 47 -2.56 -7.09 4.92
CA GLN A 47 -1.81 -5.99 4.33
C GLN A 47 -0.48 -6.57 3.81
N ILE A 48 -0.16 -6.38 2.55
CA ILE A 48 1.18 -6.69 2.05
C ILE A 48 2.15 -5.65 2.62
N LYS A 49 3.32 -6.12 3.05
CA LYS A 49 4.41 -5.21 3.46
C LYS A 49 4.68 -4.19 2.38
N ASP A 50 4.96 -2.96 2.80
CA ASP A 50 5.36 -1.87 1.92
C ASP A 50 6.43 -2.35 0.93
N ARG A 51 6.08 -2.35 -0.34
CA ARG A 51 6.93 -2.78 -1.46
C ARG A 51 7.41 -1.60 -2.29
N ARG A 52 7.24 -0.38 -1.78
CA ARG A 52 7.75 0.79 -2.47
C ARG A 52 9.25 0.61 -2.72
N PRO A 53 9.72 0.70 -3.96
CA PRO A 53 11.13 0.48 -4.24
C PRO A 53 11.96 1.55 -3.54
N ALA A 54 13.01 1.10 -2.85
CA ALA A 54 14.02 2.02 -2.34
C ALA A 54 14.66 2.74 -3.54
N PRO A 55 14.80 4.05 -3.50
CA PRO A 55 15.48 4.79 -4.56
C PRO A 55 16.94 4.36 -4.62
N LYS A 56 17.45 4.24 -5.85
CA LYS A 56 18.86 3.98 -6.06
C LYS A 56 19.60 5.32 -6.08
N SER A 57 20.24 5.69 -4.99
CA SER A 57 21.22 6.76 -4.97
C SER A 57 22.50 6.22 -4.36
N SER A 58 23.63 6.55 -4.96
CA SER A 58 24.98 6.24 -4.44
C SER A 58 25.57 7.40 -3.65
N LEU A 59 24.88 8.53 -3.57
CA LEU A 59 25.35 9.72 -2.89
C LEU A 59 25.09 9.67 -1.39
N SER A 60 26.02 10.14 -0.60
CA SER A 60 25.77 10.51 0.80
C SER A 60 24.89 11.77 0.88
N VAL A 61 24.36 12.07 2.05
CA VAL A 61 23.55 13.28 2.28
C VAL A 61 24.36 14.53 1.95
N ASP A 62 25.57 14.63 2.50
CA ASP A 62 26.44 15.81 2.33
C ASP A 62 26.79 16.06 0.85
N GLU A 63 27.03 14.98 0.09
CA GLU A 63 27.28 15.07 -1.35
C GLU A 63 26.02 15.52 -2.11
N ALA A 64 24.85 14.98 -1.76
CA ALA A 64 23.60 15.33 -2.40
C ALA A 64 23.20 16.78 -2.08
N GLU A 65 23.38 17.25 -0.84
CA GLU A 65 23.16 18.63 -0.42
C GLU A 65 24.10 19.59 -1.14
N THR A 66 25.40 19.27 -1.19
CA THR A 66 26.41 20.08 -1.88
C THR A 66 26.09 20.17 -3.38
N ASN A 67 25.75 19.06 -4.02
CA ASN A 67 25.35 19.06 -5.42
C ASN A 67 24.10 19.92 -5.66
N ALA A 68 23.07 19.76 -4.84
CA ALA A 68 21.85 20.54 -4.97
C ALA A 68 22.05 22.04 -4.73
N ALA A 69 22.94 22.43 -3.80
CA ALA A 69 23.32 23.82 -3.55
C ALA A 69 24.07 24.43 -4.73
N ASN A 70 24.86 23.62 -5.43
CA ASN A 70 25.63 24.05 -6.61
C ASN A 70 24.82 23.96 -7.93
N GLY A 71 23.50 23.90 -7.86
CA GLY A 71 22.63 23.83 -9.04
C GLY A 71 22.40 22.42 -9.62
N GLY A 72 22.86 21.39 -8.92
CA GLY A 72 22.64 20.00 -9.29
C GLY A 72 21.22 19.50 -9.00
N SER A 73 21.05 18.18 -9.10
CA SER A 73 19.74 17.55 -9.05
C SER A 73 19.07 17.61 -7.68
N LYS A 74 18.00 18.38 -7.57
CA LYS A 74 17.11 18.39 -6.40
C LYS A 74 16.40 17.06 -6.20
N ARG A 75 16.14 16.32 -7.30
CA ARG A 75 15.57 14.98 -7.23
C ARG A 75 16.49 14.04 -6.48
N GLU A 76 17.80 14.01 -6.82
CA GLU A 76 18.74 13.12 -6.13
C GLU A 76 18.77 13.39 -4.62
N LEU A 77 18.79 14.65 -4.21
CA LEU A 77 18.70 15.03 -2.80
C LEU A 77 17.41 14.47 -2.15
N GLY A 78 16.27 14.63 -2.82
CA GLY A 78 15.00 14.10 -2.34
C GLY A 78 14.98 12.58 -2.21
N LEU A 79 15.60 11.86 -3.16
CA LEU A 79 15.72 10.41 -3.11
C LEU A 79 16.60 9.93 -1.95
N VAL A 80 17.70 10.65 -1.67
CA VAL A 80 18.57 10.36 -0.53
C VAL A 80 17.79 10.52 0.79
N TYR A 81 17.11 11.66 0.99
CA TYR A 81 16.29 11.86 2.19
C TYR A 81 15.19 10.83 2.34
N TYR A 82 14.51 10.47 1.22
CA TYR A 82 13.49 9.44 1.23
C TYR A 82 14.05 8.09 1.69
N SER A 83 15.22 7.68 1.18
CA SER A 83 15.86 6.41 1.55
C SER A 83 16.21 6.31 3.04
N MET A 84 16.40 7.45 3.69
CA MET A 84 16.66 7.57 5.13
C MET A 84 15.39 7.69 5.98
N GLY A 85 14.21 7.73 5.35
CA GLY A 85 12.94 7.95 6.04
C GLY A 85 12.69 9.40 6.45
N GLY A 86 13.48 10.34 5.94
CA GLY A 86 13.31 11.78 6.16
C GLY A 86 12.24 12.39 5.26
N PHE A 87 10.98 11.94 5.40
CA PHE A 87 9.91 12.26 4.46
C PHE A 87 9.64 13.76 4.29
N ALA A 88 9.71 14.55 5.36
CA ALA A 88 9.53 16.00 5.26
C ALA A 88 10.64 16.67 4.45
N ALA A 89 11.90 16.28 4.67
CA ALA A 89 13.05 16.77 3.90
C ALA A 89 12.99 16.28 2.44
N ALA A 90 12.62 15.03 2.23
CA ALA A 90 12.41 14.44 0.91
C ALA A 90 11.33 15.21 0.13
N GLN A 91 10.17 15.46 0.75
CA GLN A 91 9.08 16.22 0.14
C GLN A 91 9.56 17.60 -0.29
N LYS A 92 10.23 18.35 0.59
CA LYS A 92 10.73 19.68 0.28
C LYS A 92 11.72 19.68 -0.90
N ALA A 93 12.63 18.71 -0.94
CA ALA A 93 13.61 18.61 -2.03
C ALA A 93 12.94 18.19 -3.35
N LEU A 94 11.98 17.26 -3.30
CA LEU A 94 11.24 16.79 -4.47
C LEU A 94 10.26 17.84 -4.99
N ASP A 95 9.63 18.64 -4.12
CA ASP A 95 8.87 19.84 -4.53
C ASP A 95 9.72 20.79 -5.36
N ALA A 96 10.94 21.07 -4.91
CA ALA A 96 11.87 21.88 -5.67
C ALA A 96 12.32 21.22 -6.99
N ALA A 97 12.39 19.89 -7.03
CA ALA A 97 12.74 19.15 -8.23
C ALA A 97 11.65 19.25 -9.31
N VAL A 98 10.38 19.06 -8.94
CA VAL A 98 9.25 19.13 -9.90
C VAL A 98 9.02 20.56 -10.40
N VAL A 99 9.34 21.58 -9.60
CA VAL A 99 9.35 22.98 -10.05
C VAL A 99 10.44 23.22 -11.09
N GLN A 100 11.63 22.59 -10.93
CA GLN A 100 12.71 22.70 -11.92
C GLN A 100 12.38 21.96 -13.22
N LYS A 101 11.72 20.80 -13.10
CA LYS A 101 11.36 19.94 -14.23
C LYS A 101 10.05 19.23 -14.00
N ASP A 102 8.94 19.85 -14.42
CA ASP A 102 7.59 19.29 -14.28
C ASP A 102 7.40 17.93 -14.97
N SER A 103 8.19 17.64 -16.02
CA SER A 103 8.15 16.37 -16.73
C SER A 103 8.97 15.25 -16.09
N ASP A 104 9.48 15.42 -14.86
CA ASP A 104 10.23 14.39 -14.14
C ASP A 104 9.28 13.46 -13.37
N GLY A 105 8.79 12.41 -14.04
CA GLY A 105 7.86 11.45 -13.46
C GLY A 105 8.42 10.73 -12.23
N LEU A 106 9.75 10.48 -12.18
CA LEU A 106 10.36 9.86 -11.01
C LEU A 106 10.36 10.79 -9.80
N ALA A 107 10.58 12.10 -10.01
CA ALA A 107 10.45 13.08 -8.94
C ALA A 107 9.01 13.14 -8.41
N TRP A 108 8.01 13.14 -9.30
CA TRP A 108 6.60 13.08 -8.92
C TRP A 108 6.26 11.80 -8.15
N LEU A 109 6.74 10.64 -8.59
CA LEU A 109 6.49 9.36 -7.91
C LEU A 109 7.00 9.37 -6.46
N TYR A 110 8.25 9.76 -6.26
CA TYR A 110 8.82 9.80 -4.92
C TYR A 110 8.32 10.97 -4.08
N LEU A 111 7.89 12.07 -4.70
CA LEU A 111 7.16 13.14 -4.02
C LEU A 111 5.84 12.62 -3.42
N GLY A 112 5.09 11.86 -4.19
CA GLY A 112 3.87 11.21 -3.70
C GLY A 112 4.14 10.28 -2.51
N TYR A 113 5.19 9.46 -2.59
CA TYR A 113 5.59 8.60 -1.48
C TYR A 113 6.06 9.37 -0.25
N ALA A 114 6.81 10.45 -0.44
CA ALA A 114 7.28 11.30 0.64
C ALA A 114 6.11 12.05 1.32
N ALA A 115 5.17 12.57 0.53
CA ALA A 115 3.98 13.23 1.00
C ALA A 115 3.08 12.28 1.82
N MET A 116 2.88 11.03 1.35
CA MET A 116 2.20 9.98 2.14
C MET A 116 2.90 9.73 3.47
N GLY A 117 4.23 9.60 3.46
CA GLY A 117 5.03 9.38 4.68
C GLY A 117 4.99 10.57 5.64
N ASN A 118 4.81 11.78 5.12
CA ASN A 118 4.69 13.03 5.88
C ASN A 118 3.23 13.34 6.31
N GLY A 119 2.25 12.57 5.82
CA GLY A 119 0.83 12.79 6.10
C GLY A 119 0.19 13.93 5.31
N ASP A 120 0.84 14.41 4.25
CA ASP A 120 0.32 15.44 3.34
C ASP A 120 -0.50 14.77 2.23
N VAL A 121 -1.77 14.53 2.54
CA VAL A 121 -2.70 13.77 1.68
C VAL A 121 -2.94 14.49 0.35
N ASP A 122 -3.14 15.81 0.39
CA ASP A 122 -3.44 16.60 -0.81
C ASP A 122 -2.26 16.56 -1.79
N ARG A 123 -1.05 16.74 -1.25
CA ARG A 123 0.18 16.67 -2.06
C ARG A 123 0.45 15.26 -2.57
N ALA A 124 0.12 14.23 -1.79
CA ALA A 124 0.22 12.84 -2.25
C ALA A 124 -0.69 12.56 -3.45
N VAL A 125 -1.94 12.98 -3.39
CA VAL A 125 -2.90 12.84 -4.51
C VAL A 125 -2.38 13.52 -5.77
N GLU A 126 -1.97 14.79 -5.67
CA GLU A 126 -1.44 15.52 -6.81
C GLU A 126 -0.22 14.83 -7.43
N ALA A 127 0.76 14.50 -6.59
CA ALA A 127 2.02 13.93 -7.04
C ALA A 127 1.84 12.53 -7.65
N LEU A 128 1.02 11.67 -7.03
CA LEU A 128 0.75 10.32 -7.54
C LEU A 128 -0.07 10.34 -8.84
N THR A 129 -0.98 11.31 -8.99
CA THR A 129 -1.71 11.52 -10.24
C THR A 129 -0.76 11.89 -11.37
N ARG A 130 0.14 12.88 -11.14
CA ARG A 130 1.16 13.27 -12.11
C ARG A 130 2.09 12.11 -12.47
N ALA A 131 2.51 11.32 -11.48
CA ALA A 131 3.33 10.13 -11.70
C ALA A 131 2.59 9.04 -12.50
N GLY A 132 1.29 8.84 -12.24
CA GLY A 132 0.45 7.89 -12.98
C GLY A 132 0.34 8.22 -14.47
N ASP A 133 0.38 9.50 -14.82
CA ASP A 133 0.28 10.01 -16.20
C ASP A 133 1.66 10.24 -16.86
N ALA A 134 2.76 10.13 -16.12
CA ALA A 134 4.09 10.47 -16.60
C ALA A 134 4.58 9.51 -17.69
N SER A 135 4.95 10.07 -18.86
CA SER A 135 5.37 9.29 -20.02
C SER A 135 6.81 8.77 -19.93
N ASP A 136 7.64 9.34 -19.07
CA ASP A 136 9.02 8.95 -18.81
C ASP A 136 9.13 7.81 -17.77
N LEU A 137 8.02 7.44 -17.12
CA LEU A 137 7.93 6.28 -16.25
C LEU A 137 7.55 5.02 -17.01
N THR A 138 8.11 3.91 -16.57
CA THR A 138 7.71 2.59 -17.08
C THR A 138 6.27 2.26 -16.66
N PRO A 139 5.54 1.39 -17.39
CA PRO A 139 4.20 0.96 -16.99
C PRO A 139 4.14 0.41 -15.56
N VAL A 140 5.21 -0.26 -15.10
CA VAL A 140 5.32 -0.77 -13.72
C VAL A 140 5.36 0.37 -12.70
N GLN A 141 6.13 1.43 -12.95
CA GLN A 141 6.21 2.58 -12.06
C GLN A 141 4.91 3.38 -12.05
N ARG A 142 4.28 3.57 -13.20
CA ARG A 142 2.96 4.20 -13.30
C ARG A 142 1.89 3.39 -12.57
N ALA A 143 1.91 2.07 -12.71
CA ALA A 143 1.00 1.19 -11.97
C ALA A 143 1.20 1.31 -10.46
N ALA A 144 2.46 1.39 -10.00
CA ALA A 144 2.77 1.60 -8.59
C ALA A 144 2.23 2.95 -8.08
N ALA A 145 2.41 4.05 -8.84
CA ALA A 145 1.85 5.34 -8.50
C ALA A 145 0.32 5.29 -8.37
N LEU A 146 -0.36 4.66 -9.33
CA LEU A 146 -1.82 4.54 -9.34
C LEU A 146 -2.35 3.63 -8.21
N ALA A 147 -1.61 2.58 -7.85
CA ALA A 147 -1.96 1.72 -6.71
C ALA A 147 -1.90 2.50 -5.38
N GLU A 148 -0.86 3.31 -5.19
CA GLU A 148 -0.76 4.18 -4.01
C GLU A 148 -1.82 5.29 -4.04
N LEU A 149 -2.11 5.89 -5.20
CA LEU A 149 -3.19 6.85 -5.36
C LEU A 149 -4.54 6.25 -4.94
N GLY A 150 -4.82 5.03 -5.38
CA GLY A 150 -6.01 4.28 -4.95
C GLY A 150 -6.05 4.08 -3.43
N THR A 151 -4.90 3.78 -2.81
CA THR A 151 -4.79 3.64 -1.36
C THR A 151 -5.04 4.96 -0.63
N VAL A 152 -4.52 6.07 -1.13
CA VAL A 152 -4.76 7.41 -0.56
C VAL A 152 -6.24 7.78 -0.65
N HIS A 153 -6.89 7.56 -1.80
CA HIS A 153 -8.32 7.81 -1.95
C HIS A 153 -9.15 6.93 -1.01
N TYR A 154 -8.84 5.63 -0.93
CA TYR A 154 -9.62 4.70 -0.12
C TYR A 154 -9.44 4.92 1.39
N GLN A 155 -8.18 4.92 1.87
CA GLN A 155 -7.86 4.95 3.29
C GLN A 155 -7.71 6.38 3.84
N GLY A 156 -7.23 7.31 3.02
CA GLY A 156 -6.98 8.68 3.44
C GLY A 156 -8.21 9.58 3.32
N LEU A 157 -8.93 9.46 2.20
CA LEU A 157 -10.05 10.36 1.85
C LEU A 157 -11.42 9.69 1.97
N ASN A 158 -11.48 8.35 2.10
CA ASN A 158 -12.72 7.57 2.09
C ASN A 158 -13.54 7.76 0.80
N GLU A 159 -12.84 7.82 -0.33
CA GLU A 159 -13.39 8.05 -1.66
C GLU A 159 -13.35 6.76 -2.49
N ASP A 160 -14.43 5.97 -2.45
CA ASP A 160 -14.50 4.64 -3.07
C ASP A 160 -14.35 4.67 -4.60
N ALA A 161 -15.00 5.62 -5.27
CA ALA A 161 -15.02 5.65 -6.74
C ALA A 161 -13.65 6.03 -7.34
N PRO A 162 -12.95 7.10 -6.89
CA PRO A 162 -11.58 7.38 -7.29
C PRO A 162 -10.60 6.27 -6.95
N ALA A 163 -10.74 5.66 -5.77
CA ALA A 163 -9.89 4.53 -5.37
C ALA A 163 -10.02 3.34 -6.33
N LYS A 164 -11.26 2.94 -6.65
CA LYS A 164 -11.54 1.85 -7.58
C LYS A 164 -10.98 2.14 -8.98
N ASP A 165 -11.14 3.36 -9.47
CA ASP A 165 -10.60 3.78 -10.77
C ASP A 165 -9.08 3.66 -10.80
N ALA A 166 -8.40 4.20 -9.79
CA ALA A 166 -6.95 4.16 -9.68
C ALA A 166 -6.42 2.72 -9.60
N PHE A 167 -7.01 1.86 -8.77
CA PHE A 167 -6.62 0.45 -8.68
C PHE A 167 -6.85 -0.29 -10.00
N THR A 168 -7.97 -0.02 -10.68
CA THR A 168 -8.27 -0.66 -11.97
C THR A 168 -7.24 -0.28 -13.03
N LYS A 169 -6.91 1.00 -13.16
CA LYS A 169 -5.85 1.48 -14.06
C LYS A 169 -4.48 0.89 -13.72
N ALA A 170 -4.15 0.77 -12.43
CA ALA A 170 -2.91 0.12 -12.00
C ALA A 170 -2.83 -1.35 -12.45
N ILE A 171 -3.92 -2.10 -12.30
CA ILE A 171 -4.03 -3.50 -12.74
C ILE A 171 -3.91 -3.62 -14.27
N GLU A 172 -4.52 -2.71 -15.02
CA GLU A 172 -4.42 -2.69 -16.50
C GLU A 172 -2.99 -2.44 -16.98
N LEU A 173 -2.26 -1.53 -16.32
CA LEU A 173 -0.86 -1.24 -16.65
C LEU A 173 0.09 -2.37 -16.24
N ASN A 174 -0.17 -3.05 -15.14
CA ASN A 174 0.67 -4.14 -14.64
C ASN A 174 -0.15 -5.27 -13.99
N PRO A 175 -0.73 -6.17 -14.79
CA PRO A 175 -1.54 -7.27 -14.26
C PRO A 175 -0.78 -8.28 -13.41
N LYS A 176 0.55 -8.28 -13.48
CA LYS A 176 1.41 -9.21 -12.74
C LYS A 176 1.82 -8.70 -11.37
N GLU A 177 1.57 -7.43 -11.10
CA GLU A 177 1.86 -6.83 -9.79
C GLU A 177 0.62 -6.98 -8.91
N GLY A 178 0.69 -7.87 -7.94
CA GLY A 178 -0.48 -8.27 -7.16
C GLY A 178 -1.01 -7.23 -6.17
N THR A 179 -0.29 -6.14 -5.93
CA THR A 179 -0.60 -5.18 -4.86
C THR A 179 -1.90 -4.41 -5.10
N ALA A 180 -2.06 -3.86 -6.31
CA ALA A 180 -3.29 -3.16 -6.67
C ALA A 180 -4.51 -4.09 -6.67
N ALA A 181 -4.34 -5.32 -7.18
CA ALA A 181 -5.39 -6.32 -7.19
C ALA A 181 -5.77 -6.75 -5.76
N LEU A 182 -4.78 -6.89 -4.87
CA LEU A 182 -5.05 -7.16 -3.45
C LEU A 182 -5.81 -6.02 -2.79
N ALA A 183 -5.38 -4.77 -2.99
CA ALA A 183 -6.02 -3.59 -2.42
C ALA A 183 -7.48 -3.46 -2.89
N LEU A 184 -7.71 -3.59 -4.20
CA LEU A 184 -9.06 -3.58 -4.77
C LEU A 184 -9.90 -4.74 -4.23
N GLY A 185 -9.33 -5.94 -4.13
CA GLY A 185 -10.01 -7.11 -3.56
C GLY A 185 -10.41 -6.89 -2.11
N THR A 186 -9.55 -6.28 -1.30
CA THR A 186 -9.84 -5.92 0.10
C THR A 186 -10.99 -4.92 0.18
N MET A 187 -10.92 -3.84 -0.58
CA MET A 187 -11.97 -2.83 -0.66
C MET A 187 -13.33 -3.45 -1.05
N LEU A 188 -13.37 -4.30 -2.09
CA LEU A 188 -14.59 -4.95 -2.54
C LEU A 188 -15.14 -5.94 -1.49
N ALA A 189 -14.28 -6.64 -0.77
CA ALA A 189 -14.70 -7.53 0.30
C ALA A 189 -15.32 -6.78 1.49
N GLU A 190 -14.77 -5.64 1.87
CA GLU A 190 -15.33 -4.76 2.90
C GLU A 190 -16.71 -4.20 2.48
N LYS A 191 -16.89 -3.93 1.18
CA LYS A 191 -18.17 -3.52 0.59
C LYS A 191 -19.14 -4.67 0.32
N LYS A 192 -18.82 -5.90 0.75
CA LYS A 192 -19.65 -7.11 0.55
C LYS A 192 -19.79 -7.57 -0.91
N ASP A 193 -18.95 -7.07 -1.83
CA ASP A 193 -18.82 -7.64 -3.18
C ASP A 193 -17.87 -8.84 -3.16
N SER A 194 -18.35 -9.96 -2.63
CA SER A 194 -17.55 -11.18 -2.51
C SER A 194 -17.10 -11.73 -3.87
N ALA A 195 -17.92 -11.56 -4.93
CA ALA A 195 -17.57 -12.03 -6.26
C ALA A 195 -16.44 -11.19 -6.89
N GLY A 196 -16.52 -9.86 -6.79
CA GLY A 196 -15.48 -8.94 -7.22
C GLY A 196 -14.18 -9.15 -6.43
N ALA A 197 -14.28 -9.24 -5.12
CA ALA A 197 -13.14 -9.50 -4.24
C ALA A 197 -12.41 -10.80 -4.59
N LYS A 198 -13.15 -11.89 -4.82
CA LYS A 198 -12.57 -13.19 -5.20
C LYS A 198 -11.81 -13.10 -6.54
N ARG A 199 -12.36 -12.42 -7.54
CA ARG A 199 -11.63 -12.19 -8.81
C ARG A 199 -10.33 -11.43 -8.60
N CYS A 200 -10.36 -10.35 -7.82
CA CYS A 200 -9.17 -9.55 -7.53
C CYS A 200 -8.13 -10.33 -6.72
N PHE A 201 -8.54 -11.07 -5.70
CA PHE A 201 -7.62 -11.93 -4.94
C PHE A 201 -7.01 -13.05 -5.77
N THR A 202 -7.77 -13.65 -6.69
CA THR A 202 -7.24 -14.66 -7.62
C THR A 202 -6.16 -14.05 -8.52
N LEU A 203 -6.39 -12.84 -9.02
CA LEU A 203 -5.39 -12.11 -9.78
C LEU A 203 -4.16 -11.78 -8.93
N ALA A 204 -4.34 -11.27 -7.72
CA ALA A 204 -3.26 -10.98 -6.78
C ALA A 204 -2.40 -12.24 -6.50
N ALA A 205 -3.04 -13.39 -6.25
CA ALA A 205 -2.34 -14.64 -6.01
C ALA A 205 -1.49 -15.08 -7.23
N SER A 206 -1.93 -14.77 -8.45
CA SER A 206 -1.17 -15.10 -9.67
C SER A 206 0.09 -14.26 -9.84
N GLY A 207 0.11 -13.04 -9.33
CA GLY A 207 1.25 -12.12 -9.39
C GLY A 207 2.24 -12.28 -8.23
N LEU A 208 1.82 -12.91 -7.14
CA LEU A 208 2.64 -13.06 -5.94
C LEU A 208 3.51 -14.32 -5.98
N LYS A 209 4.74 -14.20 -5.46
CA LYS A 209 5.60 -15.38 -5.25
C LYS A 209 5.04 -16.24 -4.12
N LYS A 210 5.35 -17.55 -4.17
CA LYS A 210 5.07 -18.48 -3.08
C LYS A 210 5.66 -17.95 -1.76
N GLY A 211 4.86 -17.97 -0.69
CA GLY A 211 5.23 -17.49 0.64
C GLY A 211 4.04 -16.91 1.38
N ALA A 212 4.30 -16.25 2.50
CA ALA A 212 3.29 -15.75 3.43
C ALA A 212 2.26 -14.80 2.79
N ASP A 213 2.71 -13.92 1.88
CA ASP A 213 1.81 -12.97 1.20
C ASP A 213 0.77 -13.70 0.35
N ARG A 214 1.22 -14.64 -0.52
CA ARG A 214 0.29 -15.41 -1.36
C ARG A 214 -0.57 -16.36 -0.53
N ALA A 215 -0.01 -16.96 0.52
CA ALA A 215 -0.77 -17.76 1.48
C ALA A 215 -1.91 -16.96 2.12
N SER A 216 -1.64 -15.72 2.51
CA SER A 216 -2.65 -14.82 3.06
C SER A 216 -3.77 -14.51 2.06
N VAL A 217 -3.43 -14.33 0.78
CA VAL A 217 -4.44 -14.14 -0.28
C VAL A 217 -5.32 -15.39 -0.45
N TYR A 218 -4.73 -16.59 -0.48
CA TYR A 218 -5.51 -17.84 -0.52
C TYR A 218 -6.42 -17.99 0.69
N ALA A 219 -5.93 -17.61 1.87
CA ALA A 219 -6.74 -17.62 3.08
C ALA A 219 -7.95 -16.67 2.98
N CYS A 220 -7.78 -15.48 2.35
CA CYS A 220 -8.91 -14.57 2.09
C CYS A 220 -9.91 -15.13 1.10
N ILE A 221 -9.45 -15.77 0.02
CA ILE A 221 -10.36 -16.46 -0.91
C ILE A 221 -11.13 -17.56 -0.16
N GLY A 222 -10.45 -18.35 0.67
CA GLY A 222 -11.07 -19.37 1.49
C GLY A 222 -12.18 -18.82 2.39
N ARG A 223 -11.94 -17.66 3.02
CA ARG A 223 -12.95 -16.99 3.83
C ARG A 223 -14.16 -16.57 3.00
N LEU A 224 -13.96 -15.98 1.82
CA LEU A 224 -15.07 -15.59 0.95
C LEU A 224 -15.89 -16.78 0.47
N GLU A 225 -15.24 -17.92 0.18
CA GLU A 225 -15.93 -19.16 -0.16
C GLU A 225 -16.74 -19.71 1.02
N GLU A 226 -16.21 -19.56 2.23
CA GLU A 226 -16.90 -19.96 3.46
C GLU A 226 -18.13 -19.08 3.74
N GLU A 227 -17.99 -17.74 3.61
CA GLU A 227 -19.08 -16.77 3.75
C GLU A 227 -20.21 -17.01 2.73
N THR A 228 -19.87 -17.54 1.56
CA THR A 228 -20.86 -17.94 0.53
C THR A 228 -21.36 -19.37 0.66
N GLY A 229 -20.97 -20.08 1.74
CA GLY A 229 -21.40 -21.45 2.04
C GLY A 229 -20.67 -22.55 1.26
N ASN A 230 -19.69 -22.22 0.44
CA ASN A 230 -18.95 -23.18 -0.37
C ASN A 230 -17.78 -23.81 0.42
N LYS A 231 -18.13 -24.67 1.39
CA LYS A 231 -17.15 -25.28 2.31
C LYS A 231 -16.06 -26.07 1.59
N ALA A 232 -16.39 -26.75 0.49
CA ALA A 232 -15.39 -27.53 -0.27
C ALA A 232 -14.33 -26.63 -0.90
N ALA A 233 -14.72 -25.53 -1.54
CA ALA A 233 -13.80 -24.56 -2.11
C ALA A 233 -13.00 -23.87 -1.00
N ALA A 234 -13.63 -23.49 0.11
CA ALA A 234 -12.93 -22.90 1.25
C ALA A 234 -11.80 -23.79 1.77
N ARG A 235 -12.07 -25.09 1.95
CA ARG A 235 -11.06 -26.08 2.36
C ARG A 235 -9.89 -26.14 1.38
N ALA A 236 -10.17 -26.14 0.07
CA ALA A 236 -9.14 -26.15 -0.95
C ALA A 236 -8.23 -24.91 -0.88
N GLN A 237 -8.80 -23.73 -0.67
CA GLN A 237 -8.06 -22.49 -0.55
C GLN A 237 -7.21 -22.43 0.73
N TYR A 238 -7.74 -22.87 1.87
CA TYR A 238 -6.96 -22.95 3.10
C TYR A 238 -5.82 -23.97 3.00
N ALA A 239 -6.02 -25.08 2.28
CA ALA A 239 -4.94 -26.03 2.00
C ALA A 239 -3.82 -25.42 1.13
N LEU A 240 -4.18 -24.59 0.13
CA LEU A 240 -3.20 -23.82 -0.67
C LEU A 240 -2.45 -22.80 0.19
N ALA A 241 -3.14 -22.12 1.08
CA ALA A 241 -2.51 -21.19 2.01
C ALA A 241 -1.45 -21.89 2.89
N ILE A 242 -1.80 -23.04 3.48
CA ILE A 242 -0.86 -23.83 4.30
C ILE A 242 0.30 -24.40 3.47
N LYS A 243 0.06 -24.75 2.20
CA LYS A 243 1.12 -25.22 1.30
C LYS A 243 2.13 -24.12 0.97
N ASP A 244 1.68 -22.88 0.88
CA ASP A 244 2.53 -21.72 0.61
C ASP A 244 3.24 -21.20 1.86
N ASP A 245 2.53 -21.21 2.99
CA ASP A 245 3.04 -20.84 4.30
C ASP A 245 2.59 -21.88 5.36
N PRO A 246 3.45 -22.84 5.70
CA PRO A 246 3.14 -23.84 6.71
C PRO A 246 2.87 -23.27 8.11
N ASP A 247 3.25 -22.03 8.38
CA ASP A 247 3.04 -21.37 9.68
C ASP A 247 1.78 -20.49 9.72
N ASN A 248 0.99 -20.49 8.66
CA ASN A 248 -0.29 -19.78 8.61
C ASN A 248 -1.31 -20.37 9.60
N ALA A 249 -1.25 -19.92 10.85
CA ALA A 249 -2.06 -20.41 11.95
C ALA A 249 -3.58 -20.22 11.68
N TRP A 250 -3.94 -19.12 11.01
CA TRP A 250 -5.32 -18.82 10.71
C TRP A 250 -5.93 -19.84 9.73
N ALA A 251 -5.23 -20.10 8.62
CA ALA A 251 -5.68 -21.10 7.64
C ALA A 251 -5.77 -22.52 8.25
N LYS A 252 -4.80 -22.91 9.11
CA LYS A 252 -4.84 -24.18 9.84
C LYS A 252 -6.09 -24.28 10.73
N THR A 253 -6.36 -23.24 11.50
CA THR A 253 -7.53 -23.19 12.40
C THR A 253 -8.82 -23.30 11.62
N ARG A 254 -8.98 -22.50 10.55
CA ARG A 254 -10.21 -22.54 9.72
C ARG A 254 -10.39 -23.90 9.04
N LEU A 255 -9.33 -24.47 8.48
CA LEU A 255 -9.39 -25.78 7.83
C LEU A 255 -9.83 -26.89 8.83
N SER A 256 -9.37 -26.83 10.08
CA SER A 256 -9.77 -27.81 11.10
C SER A 256 -11.25 -27.69 11.53
N GLN A 257 -11.81 -26.50 11.43
CA GLN A 257 -13.22 -26.22 11.79
C GLN A 257 -14.21 -26.56 10.67
N LEU A 258 -13.77 -26.63 9.44
CA LEU A 258 -14.57 -26.98 8.27
C LEU A 258 -14.66 -28.51 8.08
N LYS A 259 -15.21 -29.19 9.06
CA LYS A 259 -15.47 -30.65 8.95
C LYS A 259 -16.70 -30.94 8.09
#